data_5162be97cd1d04d069a3b0af1c2f5831
#
_entry.id   5162be97cd1d04d069a3b0af1c2f5831
#
_cell.length_a   1.000
_cell.length_b   1.000
_cell.length_c   1.000
_cell.angle_alpha   90.00
_cell.angle_beta   90.00
_cell.angle_gamma   90.00
#
_symmetry.space_group_name_H-M   'P 1'
#
loop_
_entity.id
_entity.type
_entity.pdbx_description
1 polymer ?
#
loop_
_entity_poly.entity_id
_entity_poly.type
_entity_poly.pdbx_seq_one_letter_code
_entity_poly.pdbx_strand_id
1 'polypeptide(L)'
;SVSNAECGLESPIRIYTFGRFNVVIDGLPMYSNGKAQQRPFSLLKALIARGGHDVSCSLLWECLWPDSDGDLGARNLTITLHRLRHLLRTNAAVLHHDGKLSLNEKVCWLDVWHFEHTVNDGLHLTGQPVDARNREAQLRAALDLYTGHFLSLEAEESWMIEPRIRWKTRFERLVSALSTHFEQQLRFADAIDICLHALELDPLNELLYRRLMSCYLKRGEFAG
;
A
#
# COMPACT_ATOMS: atom_id res chain seq x y z
N SER A 1 1.51 4.29 -24.95
CA SER A 1 1.60 3.80 -23.57
C SER A 1 2.02 4.97 -22.70
N VAL A 2 1.05 5.67 -22.13
CA VAL A 2 1.28 6.78 -21.19
C VAL A 2 1.78 6.16 -19.90
N SER A 3 2.90 6.65 -19.36
CA SER A 3 3.55 6.18 -18.16
C SER A 3 2.59 6.28 -16.95
N ASN A 4 2.37 5.17 -16.23
CA ASN A 4 1.50 5.10 -15.05
C ASN A 4 1.91 6.05 -13.89
N ALA A 5 3.12 6.62 -13.94
CA ALA A 5 3.56 7.64 -12.98
C ALA A 5 2.79 8.98 -13.14
N GLU A 6 2.33 9.31 -14.34
CA GLU A 6 1.54 10.52 -14.59
C GLU A 6 0.07 10.37 -14.20
N CYS A 7 -0.47 9.13 -14.20
CA CYS A 7 -1.87 8.87 -13.84
C CYS A 7 -2.19 9.22 -12.37
N GLY A 8 -1.22 9.13 -11.46
CA GLY A 8 -1.41 9.48 -10.04
C GLY A 8 -1.54 10.98 -9.77
N LEU A 9 -1.02 11.84 -10.65
CA LEU A 9 -1.13 13.30 -10.51
C LEU A 9 -2.50 13.85 -10.93
N GLU A 10 -3.22 13.14 -11.78
CA GLU A 10 -4.52 13.55 -12.33
C GLU A 10 -5.72 12.99 -11.56
N SER A 11 -5.53 11.98 -10.69
CA SER A 11 -6.64 11.40 -9.92
C SER A 11 -7.13 12.38 -8.87
N PRO A 12 -8.44 12.74 -8.87
CA PRO A 12 -9.00 13.71 -7.93
C PRO A 12 -8.96 13.23 -6.48
N ILE A 13 -8.92 11.90 -6.24
CA ILE A 13 -8.87 11.29 -4.91
C ILE A 13 -7.57 10.49 -4.79
N ARG A 14 -6.75 10.83 -3.81
CA ARG A 14 -5.55 10.08 -3.45
C ARG A 14 -5.68 9.52 -2.05
N ILE A 15 -5.38 8.24 -1.89
CA ILE A 15 -5.51 7.52 -0.64
C ILE A 15 -4.15 6.93 -0.28
N TYR A 16 -3.66 7.28 0.89
CA TYR A 16 -2.41 6.81 1.45
C TYR A 16 -2.70 5.89 2.63
N THR A 17 -2.09 4.73 2.63
CA THR A 17 -2.31 3.68 3.63
C THR A 17 -1.02 3.19 4.26
N PHE A 18 0.14 3.46 3.65
CA PHE A 18 1.43 3.18 4.26
C PHE A 18 1.76 4.20 5.35
N GLY A 19 1.95 3.72 6.57
CA GLY A 19 2.11 4.54 7.76
C GLY A 19 0.78 5.14 8.22
N ARG A 20 0.61 6.44 8.03
CA ARG A 20 -0.59 7.18 8.43
C ARG A 20 -1.65 7.17 7.34
N PHE A 21 -2.86 6.72 7.68
CA PHE A 21 -4.00 6.84 6.78
C PHE A 21 -4.31 8.30 6.45
N ASN A 22 -4.36 8.62 5.17
CA ASN A 22 -4.70 9.95 4.70
C ASN A 22 -5.49 9.88 3.38
N VAL A 23 -6.45 10.77 3.23
CA VAL A 23 -7.22 10.95 1.99
C VAL A 23 -7.06 12.38 1.54
N VAL A 24 -6.69 12.58 0.29
CA VAL A 24 -6.53 13.90 -0.34
C VAL A 24 -7.53 13.98 -1.49
N ILE A 25 -8.34 15.03 -1.52
CA ILE A 25 -9.34 15.28 -2.58
C ILE A 25 -9.01 16.62 -3.21
N ASP A 26 -8.83 16.63 -4.54
CA ASP A 26 -8.46 17.83 -5.30
C ASP A 26 -7.26 18.59 -4.70
N GLY A 27 -6.25 17.83 -4.22
CA GLY A 27 -5.04 18.36 -3.60
C GLY A 27 -5.19 18.80 -2.14
N LEU A 28 -6.39 18.74 -1.56
CA LEU A 28 -6.65 19.13 -0.18
C LEU A 28 -6.77 17.91 0.74
N PRO A 29 -5.99 17.81 1.83
CA PRO A 29 -6.09 16.70 2.76
C PRO A 29 -7.43 16.73 3.50
N MET A 30 -8.05 15.55 3.63
CA MET A 30 -9.24 15.40 4.46
C MET A 30 -8.83 15.10 5.90
N TYR A 31 -9.20 15.98 6.80
CA TYR A 31 -9.01 15.75 8.23
C TYR A 31 -10.19 14.96 8.79
N SER A 32 -9.91 13.78 9.36
CA SER A 32 -10.90 12.97 10.06
C SER A 32 -11.21 13.59 11.45
N ASN A 33 -12.04 14.62 11.49
CA ASN A 33 -12.30 15.41 12.71
C ASN A 33 -13.60 15.02 13.46
N GLY A 34 -14.05 13.77 13.41
CA GLY A 34 -15.25 13.42 14.16
C GLY A 34 -15.65 11.94 14.15
N LYS A 35 -16.35 11.53 15.21
CA LYS A 35 -16.92 10.16 15.35
C LYS A 35 -17.80 9.74 14.16
N ALA A 36 -18.47 10.70 13.50
CA ALA A 36 -19.34 10.45 12.36
C ALA A 36 -18.58 9.97 11.09
N GLN A 37 -17.28 10.30 10.97
CA GLN A 37 -16.45 9.94 9.82
C GLN A 37 -15.69 8.62 10.03
N GLN A 38 -15.60 8.12 11.25
CA GLN A 38 -14.83 6.90 11.57
C GLN A 38 -15.36 5.68 10.81
N ARG A 39 -16.67 5.40 10.87
CA ARG A 39 -17.24 4.21 10.20
C ARG A 39 -17.10 4.24 8.67
N PRO A 40 -17.38 5.36 7.95
CA PRO A 40 -17.07 5.46 6.53
C PRO A 40 -15.61 5.20 6.19
N PHE A 41 -14.66 5.76 6.96
CA PHE A 41 -13.24 5.49 6.74
C PHE A 41 -12.84 4.05 7.13
N SER A 42 -13.46 3.45 8.15
CA SER A 42 -13.26 2.02 8.42
C SER A 42 -13.70 1.15 7.24
N LEU A 43 -14.83 1.48 6.59
CA LEU A 43 -15.26 0.79 5.37
C LEU A 43 -14.23 0.95 4.24
N LEU A 44 -13.73 2.16 4.00
CA LEU A 44 -12.72 2.41 2.99
C LEU A 44 -11.43 1.62 3.27
N LYS A 45 -10.93 1.64 4.50
CA LYS A 45 -9.75 0.89 4.93
C LYS A 45 -9.94 -0.62 4.78
N ALA A 46 -11.10 -1.18 5.20
CA ALA A 46 -11.42 -2.59 5.06
C ALA A 46 -11.51 -3.02 3.57
N LEU A 47 -12.10 -2.17 2.73
CA LEU A 47 -12.15 -2.40 1.28
C LEU A 47 -10.73 -2.45 0.68
N ILE A 48 -9.85 -1.50 1.03
CA ILE A 48 -8.46 -1.47 0.58
C ILE A 48 -7.67 -2.68 1.11
N ALA A 49 -7.86 -3.05 2.37
CA ALA A 49 -7.21 -4.20 2.97
C ALA A 49 -7.52 -5.51 2.24
N ARG A 50 -8.70 -5.61 1.64
CA ARG A 50 -9.15 -6.75 0.79
C ARG A 50 -8.78 -6.61 -0.68
N GLY A 51 -7.96 -5.63 -1.05
CA GLY A 51 -7.46 -5.41 -2.42
C GLY A 51 -8.15 -4.29 -3.19
N GLY A 52 -9.30 -3.79 -2.73
CA GLY A 52 -10.01 -2.67 -3.34
C GLY A 52 -10.85 -3.01 -4.57
N HIS A 53 -10.83 -4.27 -5.05
CA HIS A 53 -11.56 -4.71 -6.23
C HIS A 53 -12.45 -5.91 -5.89
N ASP A 54 -13.69 -5.89 -6.37
CA ASP A 54 -14.69 -6.98 -6.28
C ASP A 54 -14.82 -7.61 -4.89
N VAL A 55 -14.71 -6.78 -3.85
CA VAL A 55 -14.81 -7.23 -2.46
C VAL A 55 -16.26 -7.48 -2.10
N SER A 56 -16.57 -8.69 -1.64
CA SER A 56 -17.93 -9.05 -1.23
C SER A 56 -18.44 -8.15 -0.10
N CYS A 57 -19.68 -7.67 -0.24
CA CYS A 57 -20.35 -6.90 0.81
C CYS A 57 -20.47 -7.70 2.12
N SER A 58 -20.65 -9.04 2.04
CA SER A 58 -20.70 -9.90 3.23
C SER A 58 -19.39 -9.86 4.02
N LEU A 59 -18.24 -10.00 3.37
CA LEU A 59 -16.93 -9.90 4.01
C LEU A 59 -16.70 -8.53 4.66
N LEU A 60 -17.22 -7.46 4.05
CA LEU A 60 -17.03 -6.11 4.60
C LEU A 60 -17.89 -5.88 5.84
N TRP A 61 -19.17 -6.30 5.84
CA TRP A 61 -19.98 -6.12 7.04
C TRP A 61 -19.54 -7.05 8.19
N GLU A 62 -19.11 -8.29 7.91
CA GLU A 62 -18.53 -9.19 8.91
C GLU A 62 -17.29 -8.58 9.57
N CYS A 63 -16.43 -7.91 8.79
CA CYS A 63 -15.28 -7.21 9.32
C CYS A 63 -15.64 -6.02 10.23
N LEU A 64 -16.69 -5.26 9.86
CA LEU A 64 -16.99 -3.98 10.52
C LEU A 64 -18.06 -4.10 11.60
N TRP A 65 -18.91 -5.10 11.54
CA TRP A 65 -20.02 -5.36 12.48
C TRP A 65 -20.16 -6.86 12.76
N PRO A 66 -19.15 -7.50 13.38
CA PRO A 66 -19.13 -8.96 13.58
C PRO A 66 -20.31 -9.48 14.42
N ASP A 67 -20.86 -8.62 15.30
CA ASP A 67 -21.98 -8.98 16.18
C ASP A 67 -23.35 -8.71 15.55
N SER A 68 -23.43 -8.23 14.30
CA SER A 68 -24.69 -7.96 13.61
C SER A 68 -25.15 -9.17 12.83
N ASP A 69 -26.48 -9.41 12.82
CA ASP A 69 -27.06 -10.34 11.86
C ASP A 69 -26.92 -9.85 10.42
N GLY A 70 -27.11 -10.73 9.44
CA GLY A 70 -26.85 -10.42 8.02
C GLY A 70 -27.69 -9.25 7.49
N ASP A 71 -28.95 -9.12 7.90
CA ASP A 71 -29.85 -8.05 7.43
C ASP A 71 -29.43 -6.70 8.00
N LEU A 72 -29.09 -6.67 9.27
CA LEU A 72 -28.61 -5.45 9.94
C LEU A 72 -27.23 -5.05 9.41
N GLY A 73 -26.32 -6.02 9.19
CA GLY A 73 -25.02 -5.81 8.58
C GLY A 73 -25.11 -5.18 7.19
N ALA A 74 -25.97 -5.73 6.33
CA ALA A 74 -26.22 -5.21 4.99
C ALA A 74 -26.78 -3.79 4.99
N ARG A 75 -27.72 -3.50 5.90
CA ARG A 75 -28.29 -2.16 6.08
C ARG A 75 -27.24 -1.16 6.54
N ASN A 76 -26.43 -1.53 7.54
CA ASN A 76 -25.36 -0.71 8.07
C ASN A 76 -24.31 -0.41 6.99
N LEU A 77 -23.95 -1.39 6.16
CA LEU A 77 -23.05 -1.22 5.04
C LEU A 77 -23.61 -0.22 4.02
N THR A 78 -24.88 -0.34 3.64
CA THR A 78 -25.54 0.58 2.69
C THR A 78 -25.52 2.01 3.17
N ILE A 79 -25.86 2.26 4.43
CA ILE A 79 -25.82 3.60 5.04
C ILE A 79 -24.39 4.14 5.08
N THR A 80 -23.44 3.28 5.45
CA THR A 80 -22.01 3.66 5.56
C THR A 80 -21.41 3.95 4.19
N LEU A 81 -21.74 3.17 3.17
CA LEU A 81 -21.35 3.40 1.79
C LEU A 81 -21.86 4.74 1.27
N HIS A 82 -23.13 5.06 1.52
CA HIS A 82 -23.69 6.37 1.14
C HIS A 82 -22.91 7.52 1.80
N ARG A 83 -22.61 7.40 3.10
CA ARG A 83 -21.80 8.40 3.83
C ARG A 83 -20.37 8.48 3.31
N LEU A 84 -19.75 7.35 2.96
CA LEU A 84 -18.41 7.33 2.37
C LEU A 84 -18.37 8.06 1.02
N ARG A 85 -19.32 7.79 0.14
CA ARG A 85 -19.44 8.48 -1.15
C ARG A 85 -19.62 9.98 -0.99
N HIS A 86 -20.42 10.40 0.00
CA HIS A 86 -20.58 11.82 0.34
C HIS A 86 -19.27 12.44 0.84
N LEU A 87 -18.50 11.75 1.69
CA LEU A 87 -17.19 12.21 2.16
C LEU A 87 -16.20 12.33 1.00
N LEU A 88 -16.19 11.36 0.08
CA LEU A 88 -15.33 11.37 -1.11
C LEU A 88 -15.84 12.33 -2.21
N ARG A 89 -16.92 13.07 -1.97
CA ARG A 89 -17.55 14.05 -2.87
C ARG A 89 -17.97 13.48 -4.22
N THR A 90 -18.01 12.17 -4.38
CA THR A 90 -18.45 11.53 -5.61
C THR A 90 -18.93 10.11 -5.38
N ASN A 91 -19.99 9.73 -6.08
CA ASN A 91 -20.49 8.35 -6.11
C ASN A 91 -19.61 7.43 -6.96
N ALA A 92 -18.81 8.01 -7.86
CA ALA A 92 -17.96 7.27 -8.78
C ALA A 92 -16.73 6.66 -8.10
N ALA A 93 -16.35 7.12 -6.90
CA ALA A 93 -15.17 6.62 -6.18
C ALA A 93 -15.31 5.15 -5.73
N VAL A 94 -16.52 4.76 -5.33
CA VAL A 94 -16.80 3.38 -4.87
C VAL A 94 -17.94 2.82 -5.70
N LEU A 95 -17.62 1.84 -6.52
CA LEU A 95 -18.60 1.11 -7.36
C LEU A 95 -19.27 0.01 -6.54
N HIS A 96 -20.55 -0.23 -6.79
CA HIS A 96 -21.31 -1.33 -6.20
C HIS A 96 -21.98 -2.09 -7.32
N HIS A 97 -21.61 -3.35 -7.50
CA HIS A 97 -22.15 -4.23 -8.52
C HIS A 97 -22.22 -5.66 -7.99
N ASP A 98 -23.34 -6.35 -8.20
CA ASP A 98 -23.55 -7.76 -7.85
C ASP A 98 -23.13 -8.13 -6.41
N GLY A 99 -23.49 -7.28 -5.44
CA GLY A 99 -23.15 -7.52 -4.03
C GLY A 99 -21.66 -7.37 -3.69
N LYS A 100 -20.89 -6.70 -4.55
CA LYS A 100 -19.47 -6.41 -4.37
C LYS A 100 -19.19 -4.92 -4.45
N LEU A 101 -18.16 -4.47 -3.71
CA LEU A 101 -17.63 -3.12 -3.79
C LEU A 101 -16.27 -3.10 -4.44
N SER A 102 -16.04 -2.08 -5.28
CA SER A 102 -14.73 -1.80 -5.89
C SER A 102 -14.41 -0.32 -5.81
N LEU A 103 -13.16 0.03 -5.54
CA LEU A 103 -12.67 1.38 -5.78
C LEU A 103 -12.44 1.58 -7.28
N ASN A 104 -12.76 2.77 -7.76
CA ASN A 104 -12.62 3.12 -9.16
C ASN A 104 -11.23 3.70 -9.43
N GLU A 105 -10.38 2.96 -10.11
CA GLU A 105 -9.01 3.38 -10.47
C GLU A 105 -8.95 4.66 -11.31
N LYS A 106 -10.01 4.97 -12.06
CA LYS A 106 -10.09 6.21 -12.86
C LYS A 106 -10.28 7.47 -12.00
N VAL A 107 -10.71 7.29 -10.75
CA VAL A 107 -11.05 8.39 -9.83
C VAL A 107 -10.15 8.37 -8.61
N CYS A 108 -9.73 7.18 -8.18
CA CYS A 108 -8.95 6.96 -6.97
C CYS A 108 -7.53 6.47 -7.32
N TRP A 109 -6.53 7.15 -6.79
CA TRP A 109 -5.17 6.67 -6.73
C TRP A 109 -4.90 6.10 -5.33
N LEU A 110 -4.32 4.90 -5.25
CA LEU A 110 -3.94 4.23 -4.01
C LEU A 110 -2.43 3.97 -3.98
N ASP A 111 -1.77 4.30 -2.87
CA ASP A 111 -0.37 4.01 -2.64
C ASP A 111 -0.04 2.51 -2.72
N VAL A 112 -0.89 1.64 -2.13
CA VAL A 112 -0.69 0.18 -2.17
C VAL A 112 -0.82 -0.41 -3.58
N TRP A 113 -1.70 0.09 -4.44
CA TRP A 113 -1.81 -0.37 -5.82
C TRP A 113 -0.58 0.05 -6.63
N HIS A 114 -0.18 1.31 -6.44
CA HIS A 114 0.98 1.84 -7.15
C HIS A 114 2.27 1.13 -6.71
N PHE A 115 2.43 0.90 -5.41
CA PHE A 115 3.52 0.11 -4.86
C PHE A 115 3.54 -1.31 -5.46
N GLU A 116 2.40 -2.01 -5.47
CA GLU A 116 2.31 -3.37 -6.00
C GLU A 116 2.67 -3.44 -7.48
N HIS A 117 2.14 -2.53 -8.29
CA HIS A 117 2.43 -2.46 -9.72
C HIS A 117 3.92 -2.18 -9.95
N THR A 118 4.48 -1.17 -9.29
CA THR A 118 5.89 -0.78 -9.43
C THR A 118 6.85 -1.90 -8.98
N VAL A 119 6.53 -2.60 -7.88
CA VAL A 119 7.32 -3.75 -7.41
C VAL A 119 7.23 -4.90 -8.41
N ASN A 120 6.04 -5.22 -8.92
CA ASN A 120 5.86 -6.32 -9.87
C ASN A 120 6.62 -6.07 -11.17
N ASP A 121 6.57 -4.84 -11.69
CA ASP A 121 7.31 -4.45 -12.89
C ASP A 121 8.82 -4.49 -12.66
N GLY A 122 9.30 -3.91 -11.55
CA GLY A 122 10.71 -3.90 -11.19
C GLY A 122 11.29 -5.29 -10.92
N LEU A 123 10.48 -6.23 -10.42
CA LEU A 123 10.87 -7.62 -10.21
C LEU A 123 10.69 -8.52 -11.45
N HIS A 124 10.28 -7.96 -12.59
CA HIS A 124 9.97 -8.69 -13.83
C HIS A 124 8.87 -9.77 -13.69
N LEU A 125 7.94 -9.57 -12.78
CA LEU A 125 6.80 -10.48 -12.62
C LEU A 125 5.76 -10.33 -13.74
N THR A 126 5.86 -9.23 -14.51
CA THR A 126 4.97 -8.92 -15.64
C THR A 126 5.45 -9.46 -16.99
N GLY A 127 6.65 -10.10 -17.03
CA GLY A 127 7.20 -10.72 -18.24
C GLY A 127 7.70 -9.76 -19.32
N GLN A 128 7.73 -8.45 -19.06
CA GLN A 128 8.28 -7.46 -19.99
C GLN A 128 9.78 -7.23 -19.74
N PRO A 129 10.63 -7.17 -20.78
CA PRO A 129 12.04 -6.84 -20.63
C PRO A 129 12.19 -5.37 -20.25
N VAL A 130 12.69 -5.10 -19.05
CA VAL A 130 12.98 -3.75 -18.54
C VAL A 130 14.49 -3.53 -18.54
N ASP A 131 14.94 -2.37 -19.06
CA ASP A 131 16.34 -1.95 -18.97
C ASP A 131 16.78 -1.83 -17.50
N ALA A 132 18.03 -2.22 -17.20
CA ALA A 132 18.55 -2.25 -15.83
C ALA A 132 18.47 -0.89 -15.10
N ARG A 133 18.63 0.22 -15.83
CA ARG A 133 18.48 1.57 -15.28
C ARG A 133 17.05 1.91 -14.91
N ASN A 134 16.12 1.52 -15.77
CA ASN A 134 14.69 1.71 -15.52
C ASN A 134 14.22 0.86 -14.34
N ARG A 135 14.77 -0.36 -14.21
CA ARG A 135 14.53 -1.25 -13.07
C ARG A 135 14.93 -0.63 -11.72
N GLU A 136 16.15 -0.07 -11.63
CA GLU A 136 16.60 0.60 -10.40
C GLU A 136 15.66 1.75 -10.04
N ALA A 137 15.32 2.61 -11.02
CA ALA A 137 14.42 3.73 -10.81
C ALA A 137 13.03 3.30 -10.33
N GLN A 138 12.46 2.25 -10.92
CA GLN A 138 11.18 1.69 -10.50
C GLN A 138 11.22 1.14 -9.08
N LEU A 139 12.23 0.35 -8.74
CA LEU A 139 12.35 -0.22 -7.39
C LEU A 139 12.61 0.86 -6.33
N ARG A 140 13.36 1.93 -6.65
CA ARG A 140 13.53 3.09 -5.74
C ARG A 140 12.20 3.84 -5.56
N ALA A 141 11.47 4.11 -6.64
CA ALA A 141 10.16 4.75 -6.56
C ALA A 141 9.17 3.93 -5.71
N ALA A 142 9.21 2.59 -5.81
CA ALA A 142 8.41 1.73 -4.92
C ALA A 142 8.86 1.85 -3.45
N LEU A 143 10.16 1.95 -3.18
CA LEU A 143 10.68 2.13 -1.83
C LEU A 143 10.19 3.45 -1.22
N ASP A 144 10.20 4.54 -1.98
CA ASP A 144 9.76 5.87 -1.54
C ASP A 144 8.26 5.93 -1.22
N LEU A 145 7.44 5.04 -1.82
CA LEU A 145 6.02 4.91 -1.49
C LEU A 145 5.78 4.25 -0.12
N TYR A 146 6.68 3.38 0.32
CA TYR A 146 6.51 2.65 1.58
C TYR A 146 7.00 3.47 2.77
N THR A 147 6.16 4.37 3.26
CA THR A 147 6.49 5.29 4.36
C THR A 147 6.26 4.69 5.76
N GLY A 148 5.85 3.43 5.84
CA GLY A 148 5.60 2.69 7.08
C GLY A 148 4.70 1.48 6.83
N HIS A 149 4.46 0.66 7.86
CA HIS A 149 3.57 -0.49 7.72
C HIS A 149 2.13 -0.07 7.40
N PHE A 150 1.41 -0.93 6.70
CA PHE A 150 0.02 -0.70 6.32
C PHE A 150 -0.84 -0.34 7.53
N LEU A 151 -1.43 0.87 7.51
CA LEU A 151 -2.29 1.41 8.59
C LEU A 151 -1.67 1.28 9.99
N SER A 152 -0.34 1.51 10.13
CA SER A 152 0.39 1.25 11.38
C SER A 152 -0.01 2.18 12.54
N LEU A 153 -0.54 3.36 12.25
CA LEU A 153 -0.99 4.33 13.24
C LEU A 153 -2.50 4.22 13.56
N GLU A 154 -3.19 3.25 12.95
CA GLU A 154 -4.60 2.99 13.21
C GLU A 154 -4.77 1.98 14.35
N ALA A 155 -5.89 2.09 15.07
CA ALA A 155 -6.29 1.09 16.06
C ALA A 155 -6.31 -0.30 15.44
N GLU A 156 -5.82 -1.29 16.17
CA GLU A 156 -5.68 -2.64 15.64
C GLU A 156 -7.04 -3.32 15.53
N GLU A 157 -7.31 -3.81 14.31
CA GLU A 157 -8.50 -4.56 13.96
C GLU A 157 -8.07 -5.91 13.36
N SER A 158 -8.78 -6.98 13.66
CA SER A 158 -8.40 -8.35 13.23
C SER A 158 -8.21 -8.47 11.72
N TRP A 159 -9.00 -7.77 10.93
CA TRP A 159 -8.92 -7.77 9.46
C TRP A 159 -7.68 -7.05 8.90
N MET A 160 -6.93 -6.31 9.73
CA MET A 160 -5.69 -5.63 9.32
C MET A 160 -4.44 -6.53 9.39
N ILE A 161 -4.49 -7.64 10.13
CA ILE A 161 -3.33 -8.50 10.40
C ILE A 161 -2.77 -9.08 9.10
N GLU A 162 -3.60 -9.76 8.31
CA GLU A 162 -3.16 -10.39 7.06
C GLU A 162 -2.62 -9.36 6.04
N PRO A 163 -3.31 -8.23 5.75
CA PRO A 163 -2.76 -7.19 4.88
C PRO A 163 -1.43 -6.62 5.36
N ARG A 164 -1.24 -6.39 6.67
CA ARG A 164 0.04 -5.92 7.23
C ARG A 164 1.17 -6.89 6.93
N ILE A 165 0.96 -8.18 7.16
CA ILE A 165 1.95 -9.23 6.86
C ILE A 165 2.25 -9.26 5.36
N ARG A 166 1.23 -9.21 4.51
CA ARG A 166 1.37 -9.23 3.05
C ARG A 166 2.22 -8.08 2.54
N TRP A 167 1.94 -6.84 2.97
CA TRP A 167 2.68 -5.67 2.53
C TRP A 167 4.08 -5.59 3.12
N LYS A 168 4.27 -6.01 4.37
CA LYS A 168 5.60 -6.16 4.98
C LYS A 168 6.46 -7.14 4.19
N THR A 169 5.95 -8.30 3.87
CA THR A 169 6.68 -9.32 3.07
C THR A 169 7.06 -8.79 1.68
N ARG A 170 6.18 -8.01 1.02
CA ARG A 170 6.49 -7.39 -0.27
C ARG A 170 7.58 -6.33 -0.15
N PHE A 171 7.54 -5.52 0.89
CA PHE A 171 8.59 -4.56 1.20
C PHE A 171 9.94 -5.24 1.43
N GLU A 172 10.00 -6.31 2.22
CA GLU A 172 11.22 -7.09 2.44
C GLU A 172 11.81 -7.66 1.13
N ARG A 173 10.95 -8.14 0.24
CA ARG A 173 11.37 -8.61 -1.09
C ARG A 173 11.92 -7.47 -1.95
N LEU A 174 11.31 -6.30 -1.91
CA LEU A 174 11.78 -5.10 -2.61
C LEU A 174 13.19 -4.71 -2.12
N VAL A 175 13.39 -4.59 -0.81
CA VAL A 175 14.69 -4.26 -0.21
C VAL A 175 15.75 -5.31 -0.57
N SER A 176 15.38 -6.59 -0.52
CA SER A 176 16.28 -7.68 -0.93
C SER A 176 16.68 -7.59 -2.40
N ALA A 177 15.75 -7.28 -3.29
CA ALA A 177 16.01 -7.14 -4.73
C ALA A 177 16.91 -5.95 -5.03
N LEU A 178 16.64 -4.77 -4.43
CA LEU A 178 17.45 -3.58 -4.58
C LEU A 178 18.87 -3.77 -4.06
N SER A 179 19.02 -4.27 -2.83
CA SER A 179 20.34 -4.50 -2.26
C SER A 179 21.14 -5.52 -3.06
N THR A 180 20.51 -6.61 -3.57
CA THR A 180 21.18 -7.57 -4.46
C THR A 180 21.60 -6.93 -5.78
N HIS A 181 20.76 -6.08 -6.35
CA HIS A 181 21.09 -5.35 -7.58
C HIS A 181 22.35 -4.47 -7.40
N PHE A 182 22.45 -3.74 -6.28
CA PHE A 182 23.64 -2.93 -5.98
C PHE A 182 24.88 -3.77 -5.68
N GLU A 183 24.74 -4.87 -4.95
CA GLU A 183 25.84 -5.80 -4.70
C GLU A 183 26.44 -6.36 -6.01
N GLN A 184 25.58 -6.74 -6.98
CA GLN A 184 26.00 -7.21 -8.29
C GLN A 184 26.79 -6.16 -9.10
N GLN A 185 26.55 -4.88 -8.83
CA GLN A 185 27.25 -3.75 -9.43
C GLN A 185 28.43 -3.28 -8.59
N LEU A 186 28.79 -3.99 -7.51
CA LEU A 186 29.83 -3.60 -6.53
C LEU A 186 29.53 -2.24 -5.83
N ARG A 187 28.29 -1.81 -5.84
CA ARG A 187 27.80 -0.57 -5.21
C ARG A 187 27.36 -0.86 -3.78
N PHE A 188 28.29 -1.32 -2.93
CA PHE A 188 27.95 -1.76 -1.57
C PHE A 188 27.47 -0.62 -0.66
N ALA A 189 27.89 0.63 -0.90
CA ALA A 189 27.40 1.77 -0.16
C ALA A 189 25.87 1.96 -0.37
N ASP A 190 25.42 1.93 -1.63
CA ASP A 190 24.00 2.03 -1.95
C ASP A 190 23.18 0.87 -1.34
N ALA A 191 23.73 -0.36 -1.36
CA ALA A 191 23.08 -1.51 -0.74
C ALA A 191 22.92 -1.35 0.78
N ILE A 192 23.92 -0.79 1.46
CA ILE A 192 23.89 -0.49 2.89
C ILE A 192 22.85 0.60 3.18
N ASP A 193 22.83 1.69 2.42
CA ASP A 193 21.89 2.80 2.61
C ASP A 193 20.43 2.34 2.48
N ILE A 194 20.14 1.47 1.51
CA ILE A 194 18.80 0.87 1.37
C ILE A 194 18.42 0.03 2.60
N CYS A 195 19.34 -0.77 3.11
CA CYS A 195 19.08 -1.59 4.31
C CYS A 195 18.87 -0.72 5.56
N LEU A 196 19.66 0.36 5.72
CA LEU A 196 19.51 1.30 6.84
C LEU A 196 18.17 2.03 6.77
N HIS A 197 17.80 2.55 5.60
CA HIS A 197 16.49 3.18 5.40
C HIS A 197 15.34 2.21 5.72
N ALA A 198 15.45 0.95 5.30
CA ALA A 198 14.43 -0.06 5.62
C ALA A 198 14.34 -0.36 7.12
N LEU A 199 15.46 -0.33 7.85
CA LEU A 199 15.50 -0.51 9.30
C LEU A 199 14.93 0.69 10.07
N GLU A 200 14.93 1.90 9.51
CA GLU A 200 14.20 3.04 10.10
C GLU A 200 12.68 2.79 10.13
N LEU A 201 12.17 2.09 9.12
CA LEU A 201 10.74 1.76 9.00
C LEU A 201 10.34 0.50 9.78
N ASP A 202 11.27 -0.46 9.94
CA ASP A 202 11.05 -1.74 10.66
C ASP A 202 12.29 -2.10 11.51
N PRO A 203 12.50 -1.43 12.66
CA PRO A 203 13.69 -1.57 13.47
C PRO A 203 13.92 -2.95 14.09
N LEU A 204 12.89 -3.80 14.13
CA LEU A 204 12.97 -5.15 14.72
C LEU A 204 13.09 -6.25 13.67
N ASN A 205 13.32 -5.92 12.42
CA ASN A 205 13.38 -6.88 11.33
C ASN A 205 14.74 -7.57 11.24
N GLU A 206 14.81 -8.80 11.72
CA GLU A 206 16.04 -9.62 11.72
C GLU A 206 16.60 -9.85 10.31
N LEU A 207 15.73 -10.04 9.31
CA LEU A 207 16.15 -10.27 7.93
C LEU A 207 16.90 -9.06 7.36
N LEU A 208 16.46 -7.85 7.66
CA LEU A 208 17.13 -6.62 7.24
C LEU A 208 18.50 -6.45 7.92
N TYR A 209 18.63 -6.78 9.21
CA TYR A 209 19.93 -6.77 9.90
C TYR A 209 20.90 -7.79 9.31
N ARG A 210 20.46 -9.00 9.04
CA ARG A 210 21.29 -10.03 8.38
C ARG A 210 21.76 -9.56 7.02
N ARG A 211 20.88 -8.90 6.27
CA ARG A 211 21.21 -8.33 4.96
C ARG A 211 22.26 -7.23 5.08
N LEU A 212 22.06 -6.31 6.00
CA LEU A 212 22.99 -5.22 6.27
C LEU A 212 24.39 -5.74 6.65
N MET A 213 24.48 -6.74 7.54
CA MET A 213 25.73 -7.38 7.89
C MET A 213 26.43 -8.01 6.69
N SER A 214 25.67 -8.70 5.82
CA SER A 214 26.20 -9.27 4.58
C SER A 214 26.78 -8.21 3.66
N CYS A 215 26.12 -7.06 3.50
CA CYS A 215 26.62 -5.95 2.70
C CYS A 215 27.93 -5.36 3.26
N TYR A 216 28.02 -5.20 4.58
CA TYR A 216 29.27 -4.73 5.22
C TYR A 216 30.44 -5.72 5.04
N LEU A 217 30.22 -7.01 5.21
CA LEU A 217 31.24 -8.04 4.99
C LEU A 217 31.76 -8.00 3.56
N LYS A 218 30.88 -8.01 2.58
CA LYS A 218 31.27 -7.94 1.16
C LYS A 218 32.01 -6.65 0.81
N ARG A 219 31.57 -5.52 1.36
CA ARG A 219 32.29 -4.24 1.19
C ARG A 219 33.69 -4.32 1.75
N GLY A 220 33.92 -4.95 2.92
CA GLY A 220 35.22 -5.14 3.52
C GLY A 220 36.14 -6.05 2.70
N GLU A 221 35.61 -7.11 2.11
CA GLU A 221 36.36 -8.06 1.25
C GLU A 221 36.85 -7.40 -0.06
N PHE A 222 36.12 -6.43 -0.60
CA PHE A 222 36.47 -5.74 -1.85
C PHE A 222 37.21 -4.40 -1.63
N ALA A 223 37.38 -3.94 -0.38
CA ALA A 223 38.11 -2.72 -0.05
C ALA A 223 39.59 -2.97 0.31
N GLY A 224 40.06 -4.20 0.34
CA GLY A 224 41.45 -4.63 0.51
C GLY A 224 42.07 -5.01 -0.82
#